data_c683212dd6c3b5f103b5dc13709180a8
#
_entry.id   c683212dd6c3b5f103b5dc13709180a8
#
_cell.length_a   1.000
_cell.length_b   1.000
_cell.length_c   1.000
_cell.angle_alpha   90.00
_cell.angle_beta   90.00
_cell.angle_gamma   90.00
#
_symmetry.space_group_name_H-M   'P 1'
#
loop_
_entity.id
_entity.type
_entity.pdbx_description
1 polymer ?
#
loop_
_entity_poly.entity_id
_entity_poly.type
_entity_poly.pdbx_seq_one_letter_code
_entity_poly.pdbx_strand_id
1 'polypeptide(L)'
;IELYDNVYWSDGEKLTVEDVYYSFDLATDYALSNHAGALAWTADLKHESDGGKLVTQGMFTAKHPDLSGTYGILPGEEDTVMYLLVNKSFGAVTTLFNTILILPEHIWEPILSSECQLNSKNPQGELLKRYENPVGSGAWILEKDETNTQVITLVQNPNYHLKAQDGSALYKVDKIKILLYLDSNTAIFALRKGYIDILDSAVSSNYLNLLSGEKDIFVSNAPGNGISCLVFNVNPSKPYDSGMKMLLQDIEVRKAIALAVHQEELIANVLDGAGKTASAGLISVNDELLYEPQADILSGPVEERLTQANAILDERFQDKDESGYRLYNGERIHFQIVTAAANQDLVSYLQRQLQKIGIEVTLQAAGSTPETTYLYNSNFDMTVQPVILSMANADVMYKAHFVTTEHSSNYGKIQDEELTDEINAMRKTLNQEARIARIHHLQVLTAQQYYKIPLYSSNVLSVARTDRFTGYVVSDGQTVFNNETLKNLVQVTGE
;
A
#
# COMPACT_ATOMS: atom_id res chain seq x y z
N ILE A 1 3.72 -20.83 16.51
CA ILE A 1 3.92 -19.44 16.94
C ILE A 1 4.13 -19.44 18.43
N GLU A 2 5.14 -18.76 18.87
CA GLU A 2 5.53 -18.60 20.26
C GLU A 2 5.59 -17.11 20.58
N LEU A 3 4.95 -16.70 21.68
CA LEU A 3 4.98 -15.33 22.18
C LEU A 3 6.17 -15.15 23.12
N TYR A 4 6.69 -13.92 23.18
CA TYR A 4 7.68 -13.58 24.21
C TYR A 4 7.04 -13.59 25.59
N ASP A 5 7.69 -14.15 26.58
CA ASP A 5 7.20 -14.26 27.96
C ASP A 5 7.04 -12.91 28.69
N ASN A 6 7.71 -11.87 28.23
CA ASN A 6 7.81 -10.56 28.86
C ASN A 6 6.98 -9.47 28.16
N VAL A 7 5.95 -9.84 27.41
CA VAL A 7 5.05 -8.87 26.77
C VAL A 7 3.88 -8.57 27.69
N TYR A 8 3.66 -7.28 27.93
CA TYR A 8 2.58 -6.77 28.77
C TYR A 8 1.82 -5.68 28.04
N TRP A 9 0.56 -5.59 28.32
CA TRP A 9 -0.26 -4.45 27.98
C TRP A 9 0.16 -3.21 28.77
N SER A 10 -0.19 -2.03 28.31
CA SER A 10 0.17 -0.76 28.95
C SER A 10 -0.46 -0.58 30.33
N ASP A 11 -1.54 -1.26 30.64
CA ASP A 11 -2.18 -1.31 31.95
C ASP A 11 -1.55 -2.30 32.93
N GLY A 12 -0.59 -3.11 32.48
CA GLY A 12 0.17 -4.06 33.28
C GLY A 12 -0.30 -5.50 33.21
N GLU A 13 -1.42 -5.80 32.53
CA GLU A 13 -1.84 -7.18 32.27
C GLU A 13 -0.88 -7.86 31.28
N LYS A 14 -0.66 -9.17 31.44
CA LYS A 14 0.20 -9.94 30.54
C LYS A 14 -0.52 -10.18 29.22
N LEU A 15 0.17 -9.98 28.10
CA LEU A 15 -0.32 -10.40 26.79
C LEU A 15 -0.19 -11.92 26.66
N THR A 16 -1.28 -12.59 26.36
CA THR A 16 -1.36 -14.05 26.27
C THR A 16 -1.85 -14.52 24.89
N VAL A 17 -1.88 -15.82 24.68
CA VAL A 17 -2.43 -16.41 23.45
C VAL A 17 -3.94 -16.21 23.34
N GLU A 18 -4.63 -16.04 24.45
CA GLU A 18 -6.07 -15.73 24.50
C GLU A 18 -6.35 -14.39 23.81
N ASP A 19 -5.54 -13.35 24.06
CA ASP A 19 -5.65 -12.07 23.37
C ASP A 19 -5.49 -12.24 21.84
N VAL A 20 -4.57 -13.12 21.43
CA VAL A 20 -4.35 -13.42 20.00
C VAL A 20 -5.57 -14.13 19.42
N TYR A 21 -6.13 -15.14 20.12
CA TYR A 21 -7.33 -15.82 19.68
C TYR A 21 -8.50 -14.87 19.53
N TYR A 22 -8.75 -14.11 20.57
CA TYR A 22 -9.80 -13.12 20.60
C TYR A 22 -9.70 -12.16 19.40
N SER A 23 -8.50 -11.67 19.12
CA SER A 23 -8.26 -10.74 18.00
C SER A 23 -8.53 -11.38 16.65
N PHE A 24 -8.14 -12.64 16.46
CA PHE A 24 -8.41 -13.38 15.22
C PHE A 24 -9.90 -13.71 15.08
N ASP A 25 -10.59 -14.04 16.16
CA ASP A 25 -12.03 -14.27 16.16
C ASP A 25 -12.78 -13.00 15.75
N LEU A 26 -12.45 -11.88 16.37
CA LEU A 26 -12.99 -10.57 15.99
C LEU A 26 -12.72 -10.21 14.54
N ALA A 27 -11.53 -10.50 14.00
CA ALA A 27 -11.19 -10.23 12.62
C ALA A 27 -12.05 -11.02 11.62
N THR A 28 -12.71 -12.09 12.07
CA THR A 28 -13.64 -12.88 11.26
C THR A 28 -15.08 -12.36 11.30
N ASP A 29 -15.39 -11.49 12.26
CA ASP A 29 -16.71 -10.89 12.37
C ASP A 29 -16.86 -9.73 11.35
N TYR A 30 -17.74 -9.94 10.37
CA TYR A 30 -18.02 -8.95 9.33
C TYR A 30 -18.54 -7.60 9.86
N ALA A 31 -19.10 -7.59 11.07
CA ALA A 31 -19.59 -6.37 11.69
C ALA A 31 -18.44 -5.46 12.18
N LEU A 32 -17.25 -6.01 12.39
CA LEU A 32 -16.05 -5.32 12.87
C LEU A 32 -15.03 -5.06 11.77
N SER A 33 -15.42 -4.88 10.54
CA SER A 33 -14.65 -4.85 9.31
C SER A 33 -13.47 -3.85 9.24
N ASN A 34 -12.94 -3.38 10.37
CA ASN A 34 -11.69 -2.61 10.43
C ASN A 34 -10.45 -3.38 9.96
N HIS A 35 -10.63 -4.67 9.67
CA HIS A 35 -9.59 -5.56 9.17
C HIS A 35 -9.89 -6.03 7.74
N ALA A 36 -10.25 -5.11 6.84
CA ALA A 36 -10.53 -5.44 5.43
C ALA A 36 -9.39 -6.24 4.77
N GLY A 37 -8.14 -6.02 5.18
CA GLY A 37 -7.00 -6.84 4.79
C GLY A 37 -7.08 -8.27 5.33
N ALA A 38 -7.50 -8.45 6.59
CA ALA A 38 -7.67 -9.76 7.21
C ALA A 38 -8.84 -10.55 6.57
N LEU A 39 -9.91 -9.87 6.15
CA LEU A 39 -11.04 -10.51 5.46
C LEU A 39 -10.65 -11.19 4.16
N ALA A 40 -9.70 -10.64 3.42
CA ALA A 40 -9.17 -11.28 2.21
C ALA A 40 -8.50 -12.63 2.52
N TRP A 41 -7.95 -12.79 3.73
CA TRP A 41 -7.29 -14.00 4.21
C TRP A 41 -8.27 -14.98 4.82
N THR A 42 -9.22 -14.50 5.61
CA THR A 42 -10.27 -15.34 6.20
C THR A 42 -11.15 -15.98 5.14
N ALA A 43 -11.28 -15.36 3.97
CA ALA A 43 -11.97 -15.98 2.84
C ALA A 43 -11.34 -17.30 2.38
N ASP A 44 -10.02 -17.43 2.50
CA ASP A 44 -9.31 -18.68 2.19
C ASP A 44 -9.39 -19.71 3.36
N LEU A 45 -9.80 -19.28 4.55
CA LEU A 45 -10.03 -20.13 5.73
C LEU A 45 -11.51 -20.52 5.89
N LYS A 46 -12.41 -20.06 5.02
CA LYS A 46 -13.84 -20.35 5.11
C LYS A 46 -14.17 -21.82 4.88
N HIS A 47 -15.11 -22.32 5.66
CA HIS A 47 -15.70 -23.65 5.47
C HIS A 47 -16.95 -23.58 4.58
N GLU A 48 -17.03 -24.42 3.55
CA GLU A 48 -18.16 -24.41 2.63
C GLU A 48 -19.50 -24.78 3.31
N SER A 49 -19.47 -25.58 4.38
CA SER A 49 -20.67 -26.04 5.09
C SER A 49 -21.39 -24.96 5.92
N ASP A 50 -20.74 -23.83 6.21
CA ASP A 50 -21.29 -22.79 7.11
C ASP A 50 -21.67 -21.50 6.39
N GLY A 51 -22.01 -21.60 5.11
CA GLY A 51 -22.41 -20.45 4.31
C GLY A 51 -21.29 -19.40 4.15
N GLY A 52 -20.05 -19.84 4.24
CA GLY A 52 -18.88 -19.00 4.07
C GLY A 52 -18.47 -18.21 5.32
N LYS A 53 -18.96 -18.55 6.50
CA LYS A 53 -18.44 -18.04 7.78
C LYS A 53 -17.23 -18.84 8.23
N LEU A 54 -16.30 -18.21 8.93
CA LEU A 54 -15.22 -18.93 9.59
C LEU A 54 -15.80 -19.73 10.74
N VAL A 55 -15.45 -21.03 10.83
CA VAL A 55 -15.88 -21.89 11.93
C VAL A 55 -14.87 -21.74 13.06
N THR A 56 -14.86 -20.60 13.74
CA THR A 56 -13.95 -20.36 14.86
C THR A 56 -14.48 -20.95 16.15
N GLN A 57 -15.75 -20.77 16.48
CA GLN A 57 -16.33 -21.21 17.75
C GLN A 57 -16.27 -22.71 18.02
N GLY A 58 -16.43 -23.54 16.99
CA GLY A 58 -16.31 -25.00 17.17
C GLY A 58 -14.89 -25.48 17.39
N MET A 59 -13.91 -24.68 17.03
CA MET A 59 -12.50 -25.05 17.03
C MET A 59 -11.80 -24.66 18.32
N PHE A 60 -12.15 -23.52 18.89
CA PHE A 60 -11.55 -23.03 20.13
C PHE A 60 -12.09 -23.72 21.39
N THR A 61 -13.33 -24.23 21.35
CA THR A 61 -13.93 -24.96 22.47
C THR A 61 -13.56 -26.43 22.54
N ALA A 62 -13.01 -27.00 21.46
CA ALA A 62 -12.65 -28.41 21.42
C ALA A 62 -11.14 -28.57 21.64
N LYS A 63 -10.73 -29.03 22.80
CA LYS A 63 -9.43 -29.71 22.98
C LYS A 63 -9.46 -30.99 22.16
N HIS A 64 -9.30 -30.91 20.85
CA HIS A 64 -9.41 -32.04 19.95
C HIS A 64 -8.07 -32.75 19.78
N PRO A 65 -7.99 -34.05 20.07
CA PRO A 65 -6.81 -34.86 19.78
C PRO A 65 -6.67 -35.20 18.28
N ASP A 66 -7.74 -35.08 17.48
CA ASP A 66 -7.72 -35.33 16.05
C ASP A 66 -7.88 -33.99 15.31
N LEU A 67 -6.76 -33.48 14.80
CA LEU A 67 -6.67 -32.22 14.05
C LEU A 67 -6.93 -32.41 12.54
N SER A 68 -7.25 -33.63 12.10
CA SER A 68 -7.51 -33.92 10.68
C SER A 68 -8.79 -33.22 10.21
N GLY A 69 -8.66 -32.32 9.24
CA GLY A 69 -9.77 -31.54 8.70
C GLY A 69 -10.14 -30.29 9.53
N THR A 70 -9.41 -30.00 10.60
CA THR A 70 -9.58 -28.79 11.40
C THR A 70 -8.69 -27.66 10.87
N TYR A 71 -9.18 -26.44 10.87
CA TYR A 71 -8.41 -25.24 10.54
C TYR A 71 -8.83 -24.06 11.43
N GLY A 72 -7.91 -23.12 11.62
CA GLY A 72 -8.05 -21.99 12.52
C GLY A 72 -6.85 -21.87 13.45
N ILE A 73 -7.05 -21.25 14.59
CA ILE A 73 -6.02 -21.08 15.61
C ILE A 73 -6.39 -21.93 16.82
N LEU A 74 -5.44 -22.67 17.33
CA LEU A 74 -5.61 -23.53 18.50
C LEU A 74 -4.55 -23.17 19.57
N PRO A 75 -4.91 -23.25 20.87
CA PRO A 75 -3.94 -23.12 21.95
C PRO A 75 -2.90 -24.23 21.86
N GLY A 76 -1.66 -23.87 22.18
CA GLY A 76 -0.58 -24.83 22.43
C GLY A 76 -0.67 -25.45 23.82
N GLU A 77 0.41 -26.12 24.22
CA GLU A 77 0.52 -26.72 25.55
C GLU A 77 0.83 -25.70 26.64
N GLU A 78 1.36 -24.54 26.25
CA GLU A 78 1.75 -23.42 27.10
C GLU A 78 1.00 -22.13 26.73
N ASP A 79 0.86 -21.20 27.66
CA ASP A 79 0.12 -19.94 27.49
C ASP A 79 0.74 -18.99 26.44
N THR A 80 1.95 -19.28 26.00
CA THR A 80 2.68 -18.49 24.99
C THR A 80 2.72 -19.15 23.62
N VAL A 81 2.15 -20.35 23.45
CA VAL A 81 2.22 -21.14 22.21
C VAL A 81 0.83 -21.27 21.58
N MET A 82 0.76 -21.08 20.28
CA MET A 82 -0.45 -21.30 19.49
C MET A 82 -0.13 -22.02 18.18
N TYR A 83 -1.10 -22.78 17.66
CA TYR A 83 -1.01 -23.44 16.37
C TYR A 83 -1.99 -22.81 15.38
N LEU A 84 -1.46 -22.35 14.24
CA LEU A 84 -2.28 -21.93 13.11
C LEU A 84 -2.47 -23.12 12.17
N LEU A 85 -3.70 -23.58 12.05
CA LEU A 85 -4.10 -24.65 11.13
C LEU A 85 -4.77 -24.04 9.90
N VAL A 86 -4.33 -24.41 8.72
CA VAL A 86 -4.89 -23.94 7.46
C VAL A 86 -5.34 -25.11 6.61
N ASN A 87 -6.48 -24.99 5.95
CA ASN A 87 -7.03 -26.04 5.09
C ASN A 87 -6.34 -26.15 3.73
N LYS A 88 -5.50 -25.18 3.37
CA LYS A 88 -4.75 -25.12 2.11
C LYS A 88 -3.33 -24.67 2.39
N SER A 89 -2.41 -25.06 1.54
CA SER A 89 -1.06 -24.49 1.56
C SER A 89 -1.12 -22.98 1.34
N PHE A 90 -0.44 -22.23 2.18
CA PHE A 90 -0.54 -20.79 2.23
C PHE A 90 0.84 -20.17 2.50
N GLY A 91 1.48 -19.70 1.43
CA GLY A 91 2.88 -19.25 1.49
C GLY A 91 3.10 -17.95 2.24
N ALA A 92 2.06 -17.16 2.47
CA ALA A 92 2.17 -15.84 3.09
C ALA A 92 1.46 -15.76 4.45
N VAL A 93 1.49 -16.83 5.22
CA VAL A 93 0.92 -16.88 6.57
C VAL A 93 1.45 -15.74 7.47
N THR A 94 2.70 -15.32 7.27
CA THR A 94 3.29 -14.20 8.01
C THR A 94 2.59 -12.87 7.76
N THR A 95 2.00 -12.66 6.57
CA THR A 95 1.25 -11.43 6.26
C THR A 95 -0.02 -11.36 7.10
N LEU A 96 -0.63 -12.49 7.44
CA LEU A 96 -1.79 -12.55 8.32
C LEU A 96 -1.50 -11.87 9.67
N PHE A 97 -0.35 -12.17 10.27
CA PHE A 97 0.06 -11.58 11.54
C PHE A 97 0.43 -10.10 11.44
N ASN A 98 0.81 -9.62 10.25
CA ASN A 98 1.07 -8.19 10.01
C ASN A 98 -0.20 -7.37 9.78
N THR A 99 -1.33 -8.02 9.49
CA THR A 99 -2.59 -7.32 9.17
C THR A 99 -3.60 -7.33 10.30
N ILE A 100 -3.53 -8.27 11.22
CA ILE A 100 -4.44 -8.36 12.37
C ILE A 100 -3.79 -7.65 13.56
N LEU A 101 -4.48 -6.62 14.06
CA LEU A 101 -4.09 -5.96 15.30
C LEU A 101 -4.50 -6.84 16.48
N ILE A 102 -3.54 -7.17 17.34
CA ILE A 102 -3.83 -7.89 18.58
C ILE A 102 -4.42 -6.90 19.58
N LEU A 103 -5.57 -7.26 20.12
CA LEU A 103 -6.37 -6.46 21.04
C LEU A 103 -6.41 -7.12 22.43
N PRO A 104 -6.40 -6.34 23.53
CA PRO A 104 -6.55 -6.89 24.87
C PRO A 104 -7.99 -7.42 25.09
N GLU A 105 -8.13 -8.73 25.24
CA GLU A 105 -9.42 -9.40 25.44
C GLU A 105 -10.14 -8.85 26.69
N HIS A 106 -9.42 -8.69 27.82
CA HIS A 106 -9.96 -8.20 29.09
C HIS A 106 -10.61 -6.81 28.99
N ILE A 107 -10.22 -6.01 27.99
CA ILE A 107 -10.81 -4.69 27.71
C ILE A 107 -11.96 -4.81 26.72
N TRP A 108 -11.76 -5.54 25.62
CA TRP A 108 -12.68 -5.51 24.48
C TRP A 108 -13.84 -6.50 24.61
N GLU A 109 -13.64 -7.66 25.25
CA GLU A 109 -14.70 -8.63 25.45
C GLU A 109 -15.88 -8.07 26.26
N PRO A 110 -15.70 -7.42 27.43
CA PRO A 110 -16.81 -6.80 28.16
C PRO A 110 -17.54 -5.71 27.36
N ILE A 111 -16.81 -4.93 26.55
CA ILE A 111 -17.41 -3.88 25.72
C ILE A 111 -18.29 -4.51 24.64
N LEU A 112 -17.79 -5.54 23.96
CA LEU A 112 -18.49 -6.19 22.85
C LEU A 112 -19.63 -7.09 23.31
N SER A 113 -19.46 -7.81 24.43
CA SER A 113 -20.48 -8.74 24.94
C SER A 113 -21.66 -8.06 25.64
N SER A 114 -21.43 -6.91 26.32
CA SER A 114 -22.44 -6.31 27.17
C SER A 114 -23.29 -5.21 26.52
N GLU A 115 -22.76 -4.50 25.53
CA GLU A 115 -23.38 -3.26 25.10
C GLU A 115 -23.39 -3.04 23.58
N CYS A 116 -22.64 -3.80 22.84
CA CYS A 116 -22.59 -3.71 21.40
C CYS A 116 -23.58 -4.68 20.76
N GLN A 117 -24.81 -4.30 20.66
CA GLN A 117 -25.60 -4.74 19.51
C GLN A 117 -24.96 -4.09 18.29
N LEU A 118 -23.93 -4.75 17.74
CA LEU A 118 -23.35 -4.43 16.46
C LEU A 118 -24.48 -4.44 15.43
N ASN A 119 -24.98 -3.26 15.13
CA ASN A 119 -26.02 -3.18 14.13
C ASN A 119 -25.32 -3.11 12.78
N SER A 120 -25.79 -3.90 11.83
CA SER A 120 -25.26 -4.03 10.47
C SER A 120 -25.19 -2.69 9.68
N LYS A 121 -25.73 -1.60 10.21
CA LYS A 121 -25.77 -0.28 9.58
C LYS A 121 -24.68 0.70 10.07
N ASN A 122 -24.14 0.51 11.26
CA ASN A 122 -23.03 1.30 11.81
C ASN A 122 -22.23 0.54 12.88
N PRO A 123 -21.52 -0.51 12.51
CA PRO A 123 -20.80 -1.36 13.47
C PRO A 123 -19.60 -0.66 14.14
N GLN A 124 -19.06 0.39 13.51
CA GLN A 124 -17.82 1.04 13.96
C GLN A 124 -18.06 2.32 14.77
N GLY A 125 -19.12 3.05 14.49
CA GLY A 125 -19.30 4.39 15.05
C GLY A 125 -19.57 4.44 16.55
N GLU A 126 -20.13 3.38 17.15
CA GLU A 126 -20.42 3.34 18.58
C GLU A 126 -19.26 2.78 19.41
N LEU A 127 -18.49 1.83 18.85
CA LEU A 127 -17.28 1.31 19.49
C LEU A 127 -16.22 2.37 19.69
N LEU A 128 -15.92 3.15 18.64
CA LEU A 128 -14.93 4.23 18.70
C LEU A 128 -15.32 5.35 19.66
N LYS A 129 -16.62 5.58 19.89
CA LYS A 129 -17.11 6.61 20.85
C LYS A 129 -16.97 6.20 22.30
N ARG A 130 -16.87 4.91 22.59
CA ARG A 130 -16.89 4.38 23.97
C ARG A 130 -15.52 4.08 24.53
N TYR A 131 -14.51 3.89 23.67
CA TYR A 131 -13.19 3.54 24.11
C TYR A 131 -12.33 4.80 24.31
N GLU A 132 -12.27 5.26 25.56
CA GLU A 132 -11.55 6.48 25.91
C GLU A 132 -10.09 6.25 26.35
N ASN A 133 -9.69 5.01 26.66
CA ASN A 133 -8.34 4.69 27.15
C ASN A 133 -7.73 3.57 26.31
N PRO A 134 -7.03 3.88 25.19
CA PRO A 134 -6.40 2.85 24.39
C PRO A 134 -5.30 2.13 25.18
N VAL A 135 -5.49 0.82 25.38
CA VAL A 135 -4.49 -0.08 25.94
C VAL A 135 -3.81 -0.80 24.80
N GLY A 136 -2.50 -0.77 24.78
CA GLY A 136 -1.67 -1.40 23.74
C GLY A 136 -0.39 -1.99 24.33
N SER A 137 0.26 -2.87 23.56
CA SER A 137 1.55 -3.46 23.94
C SER A 137 2.75 -2.75 23.29
N GLY A 138 2.51 -1.67 22.57
CA GLY A 138 3.53 -0.89 21.86
C GLY A 138 4.40 -0.04 22.80
N ALA A 139 5.40 0.61 22.21
CA ALA A 139 6.38 1.43 22.92
C ALA A 139 5.80 2.73 23.51
N TRP A 140 4.63 3.14 23.04
CA TRP A 140 4.04 4.44 23.35
C TRP A 140 2.63 4.30 23.91
N ILE A 141 2.28 5.15 24.87
CA ILE A 141 0.96 5.24 25.51
C ILE A 141 0.39 6.63 25.25
N LEU A 142 -0.90 6.72 24.99
CA LEU A 142 -1.62 7.98 24.88
C LEU A 142 -1.66 8.70 26.23
N GLU A 143 -1.11 9.92 26.29
CA GLU A 143 -1.24 10.82 27.45
C GLU A 143 -2.55 11.61 27.30
N LYS A 144 -3.59 11.14 27.96
CA LYS A 144 -4.96 11.63 27.76
C LYS A 144 -5.13 13.10 28.17
N ASP A 145 -4.54 13.49 29.29
CA ASP A 145 -4.70 14.85 29.83
C ASP A 145 -4.02 15.92 28.97
N GLU A 146 -3.04 15.53 28.15
CA GLU A 146 -2.34 16.40 27.21
C GLU A 146 -2.81 16.22 25.75
N THR A 147 -3.84 15.41 25.51
CA THR A 147 -4.38 15.10 24.18
C THR A 147 -5.70 15.83 23.95
N ASN A 148 -5.87 16.39 22.76
CA ASN A 148 -7.10 17.05 22.31
C ASN A 148 -7.27 16.87 20.78
N THR A 149 -8.23 17.59 20.19
CA THR A 149 -8.52 17.51 18.74
C THR A 149 -7.41 18.03 17.83
N GLN A 150 -6.43 18.75 18.36
CA GLN A 150 -5.33 19.33 17.58
C GLN A 150 -3.96 18.74 17.93
N VAL A 151 -3.83 18.16 19.13
CA VAL A 151 -2.57 17.62 19.63
C VAL A 151 -2.79 16.22 20.20
N ILE A 152 -2.03 15.25 19.71
CA ILE A 152 -1.95 13.91 20.29
C ILE A 152 -0.62 13.80 21.02
N THR A 153 -0.66 13.46 22.31
CA THR A 153 0.55 13.33 23.13
C THR A 153 0.75 11.87 23.50
N LEU A 154 1.94 11.37 23.22
CA LEU A 154 2.36 10.01 23.52
C LEU A 154 3.54 10.04 24.52
N VAL A 155 3.52 9.15 25.51
CA VAL A 155 4.62 8.94 26.46
C VAL A 155 5.14 7.51 26.33
N GLN A 156 6.36 7.26 26.79
CA GLN A 156 6.93 5.91 26.75
C GLN A 156 6.10 4.93 27.60
N ASN A 157 5.90 3.73 27.06
CA ASN A 157 5.30 2.62 27.79
C ASN A 157 6.36 1.98 28.70
N PRO A 158 6.23 2.05 30.03
CA PRO A 158 7.19 1.44 30.94
C PRO A 158 7.22 -0.09 30.82
N ASN A 159 6.11 -0.70 30.37
CA ASN A 159 5.95 -2.14 30.20
C ASN A 159 6.41 -2.63 28.81
N TYR A 160 6.97 -1.74 27.96
CA TYR A 160 7.43 -2.17 26.63
C TYR A 160 8.55 -3.21 26.75
N HIS A 161 8.35 -4.35 26.10
CA HIS A 161 9.18 -5.52 26.26
C HIS A 161 10.60 -5.38 25.68
N LEU A 162 10.80 -4.55 24.65
CA LEU A 162 12.11 -4.32 24.07
C LEU A 162 12.87 -3.23 24.83
N LYS A 163 14.13 -3.51 25.14
CA LYS A 163 15.04 -2.60 25.82
C LYS A 163 16.31 -2.43 24.98
N ALA A 164 17.08 -1.39 25.25
CA ALA A 164 18.40 -1.22 24.70
C ALA A 164 19.37 -2.29 25.28
N GLN A 165 20.54 -2.47 24.66
CA GLN A 165 21.51 -3.50 25.09
C GLN A 165 21.97 -3.32 26.54
N ASP A 166 21.97 -2.11 27.06
CA ASP A 166 22.32 -1.77 28.43
C ASP A 166 21.15 -1.89 29.43
N GLY A 167 19.98 -2.34 28.95
CA GLY A 167 18.76 -2.48 29.72
C GLY A 167 17.94 -1.19 29.89
N SER A 168 18.40 -0.06 29.35
CA SER A 168 17.65 1.20 29.36
C SER A 168 16.46 1.18 28.38
N ALA A 169 15.65 2.25 28.40
CA ALA A 169 14.59 2.40 27.41
C ALA A 169 15.15 2.39 25.98
N LEU A 170 14.44 1.68 25.07
CA LEU A 170 14.89 1.51 23.68
C LEU A 170 14.94 2.87 22.94
N TYR A 171 13.96 3.72 23.18
CA TYR A 171 13.84 5.02 22.54
C TYR A 171 14.42 6.15 23.41
N LYS A 172 14.99 7.16 22.77
CA LYS A 172 15.73 8.23 23.47
C LYS A 172 14.87 9.43 23.87
N VAL A 173 13.63 9.49 23.40
CA VAL A 173 12.70 10.57 23.68
C VAL A 173 11.63 10.11 24.69
N ASP A 174 11.32 10.92 25.66
CA ASP A 174 10.33 10.58 26.70
C ASP A 174 8.89 10.82 26.25
N LYS A 175 8.71 11.78 25.34
CA LYS A 175 7.40 12.25 24.90
C LYS A 175 7.41 12.65 23.43
N ILE A 176 6.35 12.30 22.71
CA ILE A 176 6.08 12.68 21.33
C ILE A 176 4.78 13.48 21.31
N LYS A 177 4.81 14.70 20.73
CA LYS A 177 3.60 15.50 20.49
C LYS A 177 3.34 15.58 18.99
N ILE A 178 2.22 15.05 18.55
CA ILE A 178 1.76 15.06 17.16
C ILE A 178 0.78 16.21 17.02
N LEU A 179 1.16 17.24 16.27
CA LEU A 179 0.33 18.42 15.99
C LEU A 179 -0.34 18.24 14.63
N LEU A 180 -1.65 18.37 14.59
CA LEU A 180 -2.44 18.20 13.37
C LEU A 180 -2.57 19.53 12.63
N TYR A 181 -2.09 19.58 11.39
CA TYR A 181 -2.22 20.70 10.47
C TYR A 181 -3.14 20.34 9.31
N LEU A 182 -4.01 21.25 8.90
CA LEU A 182 -4.98 21.01 7.83
C LEU A 182 -4.38 21.16 6.43
N ASP A 183 -3.25 21.82 6.31
CA ASP A 183 -2.56 22.01 5.03
C ASP A 183 -1.03 21.98 5.17
N SER A 184 -0.37 21.53 4.11
CA SER A 184 1.08 21.34 4.08
C SER A 184 1.86 22.67 4.19
N ASN A 185 1.34 23.80 3.69
CA ASN A 185 2.03 25.08 3.76
C ASN A 185 2.16 25.53 5.21
N THR A 186 1.07 25.41 5.98
CA THR A 186 1.05 25.77 7.41
C THR A 186 1.99 24.85 8.20
N ALA A 187 2.03 23.55 7.90
CA ALA A 187 2.93 22.61 8.55
C ALA A 187 4.41 22.92 8.24
N ILE A 188 4.74 23.21 6.99
CA ILE A 188 6.10 23.63 6.58
C ILE A 188 6.50 24.95 7.23
N PHE A 189 5.58 25.92 7.30
CA PHE A 189 5.84 27.15 8.02
C PHE A 189 6.11 26.90 9.51
N ALA A 190 5.36 26.02 10.15
CA ALA A 190 5.55 25.64 11.55
C ALA A 190 6.94 25.00 11.78
N LEU A 191 7.37 24.12 10.87
CA LEU A 191 8.73 23.54 10.90
C LEU A 191 9.81 24.63 10.79
N ARG A 192 9.69 25.51 9.80
CA ARG A 192 10.65 26.61 9.58
C ARG A 192 10.74 27.57 10.77
N LYS A 193 9.63 27.78 11.49
CA LYS A 193 9.58 28.60 12.70
C LYS A 193 9.98 27.87 13.97
N GLY A 194 10.22 26.55 13.91
CA GLY A 194 10.58 25.75 15.07
C GLY A 194 9.42 25.46 16.00
N TYR A 195 8.18 25.48 15.51
CA TYR A 195 7.01 25.03 16.28
C TYR A 195 6.87 23.51 16.29
N ILE A 196 7.42 22.84 15.28
CA ILE A 196 7.58 21.39 15.21
C ILE A 196 9.02 21.04 14.83
N ASP A 197 9.45 19.82 15.20
CA ASP A 197 10.80 19.33 14.97
C ASP A 197 10.90 18.46 13.73
N ILE A 198 9.85 17.70 13.44
CA ILE A 198 9.77 16.76 12.31
C ILE A 198 8.42 16.98 11.62
N LEU A 199 8.40 16.96 10.30
CA LEU A 199 7.18 16.84 9.53
C LEU A 199 7.01 15.37 9.10
N ASP A 200 6.07 14.68 9.77
CA ASP A 200 5.74 13.27 9.50
C ASP A 200 4.71 13.15 8.38
N SER A 201 5.08 13.61 7.21
CA SER A 201 4.34 13.38 5.97
C SER A 201 5.31 13.49 4.81
N ALA A 202 4.98 12.81 3.71
CA ALA A 202 5.72 12.98 2.48
C ALA A 202 5.57 14.44 2.01
N VAL A 203 6.67 15.14 1.93
CA VAL A 203 6.73 16.52 1.42
C VAL A 203 6.70 16.45 -0.11
N SER A 204 5.95 17.33 -0.76
CA SER A 204 5.99 17.38 -2.23
C SER A 204 7.32 17.95 -2.72
N SER A 205 7.74 17.55 -3.92
CA SER A 205 9.00 17.97 -4.54
C SER A 205 9.15 19.49 -4.66
N ASN A 206 8.05 20.21 -4.81
CA ASN A 206 8.03 21.68 -4.90
C ASN A 206 8.70 22.40 -3.71
N TYR A 207 8.81 21.75 -2.57
CA TYR A 207 9.45 22.32 -1.37
C TYR A 207 10.93 21.95 -1.23
N LEU A 208 11.45 21.02 -2.04
CA LEU A 208 12.87 20.62 -1.95
C LEU A 208 13.82 21.81 -2.08
N ASN A 209 13.62 22.60 -3.13
CA ASN A 209 14.48 23.77 -3.41
C ASN A 209 14.35 24.85 -2.35
N LEU A 210 13.17 24.99 -1.72
CA LEU A 210 12.92 25.94 -0.65
C LEU A 210 13.62 25.55 0.65
N LEU A 211 13.58 24.26 1.00
CA LEU A 211 14.01 23.74 2.29
C LEU A 211 15.47 23.30 2.31
N SER A 212 16.01 22.80 1.21
CA SER A 212 17.40 22.35 1.12
C SER A 212 18.45 23.44 1.32
N GLY A 213 18.07 24.71 1.17
CA GLY A 213 18.95 25.87 1.42
C GLY A 213 18.91 26.39 2.85
N GLU A 214 18.05 25.86 3.73
CA GLU A 214 17.89 26.34 5.09
C GLU A 214 18.88 25.68 6.06
N LYS A 215 19.63 26.51 6.84
CA LYS A 215 20.75 26.06 7.67
C LYS A 215 20.36 24.98 8.71
N ASP A 216 19.16 25.11 9.29
CA ASP A 216 18.74 24.31 10.43
C ASP A 216 17.70 23.24 10.03
N ILE A 217 17.64 22.91 8.74
CA ILE A 217 16.71 21.92 8.21
C ILE A 217 17.47 20.79 7.52
N PHE A 218 17.16 19.57 7.92
CA PHE A 218 17.56 18.35 7.28
C PHE A 218 16.45 17.90 6.31
N VAL A 219 16.80 17.70 5.05
CA VAL A 219 15.90 17.16 4.02
C VAL A 219 16.30 15.73 3.73
N SER A 220 15.40 14.81 3.97
CA SER A 220 15.54 13.40 3.55
C SER A 220 14.90 13.20 2.19
N ASN A 221 15.60 12.48 1.34
CA ASN A 221 15.13 12.03 0.02
C ASN A 221 15.38 10.52 -0.08
N ALA A 222 14.57 9.74 0.67
CA ALA A 222 14.71 8.29 0.73
C ALA A 222 14.07 7.61 -0.49
N PRO A 223 14.66 6.54 -1.05
CA PRO A 223 14.00 5.73 -2.05
C PRO A 223 12.65 5.21 -1.56
N GLY A 224 11.61 5.35 -2.38
CA GLY A 224 10.29 4.80 -2.08
C GLY A 224 10.09 3.42 -2.71
N ASN A 225 9.14 2.66 -2.16
CA ASN A 225 8.79 1.32 -2.65
C ASN A 225 7.52 1.32 -3.51
N GLY A 226 6.83 2.45 -3.60
CA GLY A 226 5.61 2.60 -4.39
C GLY A 226 5.91 2.96 -5.83
N ILE A 227 5.27 2.27 -6.76
CA ILE A 227 5.35 2.55 -8.20
C ILE A 227 4.03 3.17 -8.64
N SER A 228 4.09 4.36 -9.21
CA SER A 228 2.95 4.98 -9.86
C SER A 228 2.77 4.40 -11.26
N CYS A 229 1.58 3.89 -11.56
CA CYS A 229 1.30 3.20 -12.83
C CYS A 229 0.17 3.88 -13.59
N LEU A 230 0.30 3.95 -14.90
CA LEU A 230 -0.83 4.15 -15.81
C LEU A 230 -1.52 2.81 -16.02
N VAL A 231 -2.80 2.73 -15.64
CA VAL A 231 -3.61 1.51 -15.70
C VAL A 231 -4.65 1.64 -16.79
N PHE A 232 -4.75 0.63 -17.63
CA PHE A 232 -5.76 0.56 -18.69
C PHE A 232 -7.03 -0.15 -18.23
N ASN A 233 -8.17 0.36 -18.64
CA ASN A 233 -9.44 -0.35 -18.51
C ASN A 233 -9.58 -1.35 -19.66
N VAL A 234 -9.35 -2.62 -19.37
CA VAL A 234 -9.48 -3.73 -20.31
C VAL A 234 -10.70 -4.60 -20.07
N ASN A 235 -11.73 -4.06 -19.38
CA ASN A 235 -12.94 -4.78 -19.03
C ASN A 235 -13.67 -5.32 -20.29
N PRO A 236 -13.75 -6.63 -20.51
CA PRO A 236 -14.40 -7.19 -21.69
C PRO A 236 -15.93 -7.18 -21.61
N SER A 237 -16.48 -6.96 -20.39
CA SER A 237 -17.91 -7.15 -20.10
C SER A 237 -18.78 -5.90 -20.29
N LYS A 238 -18.17 -4.70 -20.46
CA LYS A 238 -18.94 -3.47 -20.66
C LYS A 238 -18.87 -3.03 -22.11
N PRO A 239 -20.01 -2.95 -22.80
CA PRO A 239 -20.09 -2.18 -24.04
C PRO A 239 -19.79 -0.72 -23.71
N TYR A 240 -18.81 -0.18 -24.36
CA TYR A 240 -18.40 1.20 -24.19
C TYR A 240 -19.26 2.10 -25.08
N ASP A 241 -19.67 3.26 -24.54
CA ASP A 241 -20.41 4.27 -25.29
C ASP A 241 -19.57 4.88 -26.44
N SER A 242 -18.24 4.80 -26.36
CA SER A 242 -17.33 5.11 -27.45
C SER A 242 -16.53 3.87 -27.83
N GLY A 243 -16.46 3.54 -29.12
CA GLY A 243 -15.68 2.41 -29.63
C GLY A 243 -14.16 2.50 -29.33
N MET A 244 -13.67 3.63 -28.81
CA MET A 244 -12.26 3.88 -28.54
C MET A 244 -11.71 3.04 -27.39
N LYS A 245 -12.47 2.80 -26.33
CA LYS A 245 -12.03 1.98 -25.18
C LYS A 245 -11.66 0.55 -25.59
N MET A 246 -12.34 0.01 -26.59
CA MET A 246 -12.03 -1.34 -27.09
C MET A 246 -10.59 -1.44 -27.62
N LEU A 247 -10.00 -0.35 -28.08
CA LEU A 247 -8.62 -0.33 -28.54
C LEU A 247 -7.62 -0.66 -27.43
N LEU A 248 -7.95 -0.38 -26.16
CA LEU A 248 -7.10 -0.74 -25.02
C LEU A 248 -7.11 -2.25 -24.69
N GLN A 249 -8.00 -3.04 -25.30
CA GLN A 249 -7.95 -4.50 -25.22
C GLN A 249 -6.86 -5.08 -26.14
N ASP A 250 -6.47 -4.37 -27.21
CA ASP A 250 -5.36 -4.76 -28.07
C ASP A 250 -4.03 -4.53 -27.34
N ILE A 251 -3.30 -5.60 -27.10
CA ILE A 251 -1.99 -5.58 -26.44
C ILE A 251 -0.98 -4.67 -27.15
N GLU A 252 -1.04 -4.61 -28.46
CA GLU A 252 -0.10 -3.80 -29.25
C GLU A 252 -0.39 -2.29 -29.11
N VAL A 253 -1.66 -1.90 -28.91
CA VAL A 253 -2.01 -0.53 -28.57
C VAL A 253 -1.46 -0.17 -27.19
N ARG A 254 -1.64 -1.04 -26.19
CA ARG A 254 -1.05 -0.83 -24.86
C ARG A 254 0.48 -0.77 -24.91
N LYS A 255 1.11 -1.65 -25.68
CA LYS A 255 2.55 -1.64 -25.92
C LYS A 255 3.04 -0.34 -26.55
N ALA A 256 2.36 0.15 -27.58
CA ALA A 256 2.70 1.43 -28.21
C ALA A 256 2.62 2.60 -27.23
N ILE A 257 1.57 2.64 -26.39
CA ILE A 257 1.44 3.64 -25.30
C ILE A 257 2.58 3.51 -24.30
N ALA A 258 2.93 2.27 -23.89
CA ALA A 258 4.02 2.01 -22.95
C ALA A 258 5.37 2.50 -23.50
N LEU A 259 5.66 2.23 -24.77
CA LEU A 259 6.88 2.66 -25.45
C LEU A 259 7.01 4.19 -25.57
N ALA A 260 5.89 4.92 -25.56
CA ALA A 260 5.89 6.37 -25.63
C ALA A 260 6.18 7.06 -24.28
N VAL A 261 6.07 6.35 -23.15
CA VAL A 261 6.35 6.91 -21.83
C VAL A 261 7.86 6.98 -21.58
N HIS A 262 8.36 8.18 -21.30
CA HIS A 262 9.76 8.42 -20.98
C HIS A 262 9.91 8.79 -19.50
N GLN A 263 10.28 7.81 -18.67
CA GLN A 263 10.27 7.94 -17.21
C GLN A 263 11.28 8.99 -16.71
N GLU A 264 12.50 9.03 -17.26
CA GLU A 264 13.54 9.98 -16.84
C GLU A 264 13.11 11.43 -17.09
N GLU A 265 12.49 11.70 -18.25
CA GLU A 265 11.96 13.02 -18.57
C GLU A 265 10.79 13.39 -17.64
N LEU A 266 9.92 12.42 -17.33
CA LEU A 266 8.83 12.59 -16.39
C LEU A 266 9.37 12.94 -14.99
N ILE A 267 10.32 12.18 -14.49
CA ILE A 267 10.93 12.39 -13.17
C ILE A 267 11.59 13.77 -13.10
N ALA A 268 12.33 14.16 -14.14
CA ALA A 268 13.00 15.46 -14.18
C ALA A 268 12.01 16.64 -14.22
N ASN A 269 10.95 16.55 -15.03
CA ASN A 269 10.09 17.69 -15.36
C ASN A 269 8.80 17.77 -14.52
N VAL A 270 8.38 16.67 -13.88
CA VAL A 270 7.14 16.61 -13.09
C VAL A 270 7.45 16.42 -11.60
N LEU A 271 8.53 15.71 -11.28
CA LEU A 271 8.90 15.39 -9.90
C LEU A 271 10.15 16.14 -9.41
N ASP A 272 10.67 17.09 -10.19
CA ASP A 272 11.91 17.82 -9.84
C ASP A 272 13.08 16.90 -9.44
N GLY A 273 13.15 15.71 -10.05
CA GLY A 273 14.14 14.69 -9.71
C GLY A 273 13.84 13.86 -8.47
N ALA A 274 12.70 14.04 -7.81
CA ALA A 274 12.31 13.29 -6.61
C ALA A 274 11.67 11.94 -6.94
N GLY A 275 12.37 11.11 -7.69
CA GLY A 275 11.91 9.79 -8.08
C GLY A 275 13.00 8.98 -8.78
N LYS A 276 12.66 7.75 -9.09
CA LYS A 276 13.49 6.81 -9.88
C LYS A 276 12.64 6.16 -10.97
N THR A 277 13.31 5.65 -11.99
CA THR A 277 12.69 4.78 -12.99
C THR A 277 12.15 3.52 -12.29
N ALA A 278 11.05 3.02 -12.80
CA ALA A 278 10.34 1.89 -12.24
C ALA A 278 10.28 0.73 -13.25
N SER A 279 10.42 -0.49 -12.74
CA SER A 279 10.34 -1.72 -13.55
C SER A 279 8.91 -2.00 -14.02
N ALA A 280 8.76 -2.52 -15.24
CA ALA A 280 7.48 -3.00 -15.75
C ALA A 280 6.97 -4.24 -15.00
N GLY A 281 7.83 -4.93 -14.24
CA GLY A 281 7.47 -5.99 -13.30
C GLY A 281 6.79 -5.49 -12.01
N LEU A 282 6.71 -4.18 -11.81
CA LEU A 282 6.05 -3.50 -10.67
C LEU A 282 6.66 -3.80 -9.30
N ILE A 283 7.88 -4.29 -9.26
CA ILE A 283 8.70 -4.40 -8.06
C ILE A 283 9.75 -3.30 -8.09
N SER A 284 10.02 -2.70 -6.94
CA SER A 284 11.07 -1.68 -6.83
C SER A 284 12.43 -2.25 -7.23
N VAL A 285 13.17 -1.50 -8.04
CA VAL A 285 14.56 -1.86 -8.40
C VAL A 285 15.51 -1.86 -7.19
N ASN A 286 15.08 -1.32 -6.06
CA ASN A 286 15.81 -1.35 -4.80
C ASN A 286 15.55 -2.64 -4.00
N ASP A 287 14.56 -3.45 -4.36
CA ASP A 287 14.30 -4.74 -3.72
C ASP A 287 15.18 -5.82 -4.38
N GLU A 288 16.44 -5.90 -3.93
CA GLU A 288 17.44 -6.83 -4.49
C GLU A 288 16.99 -8.31 -4.47
N LEU A 289 16.08 -8.66 -3.56
CA LEU A 289 15.58 -10.03 -3.42
C LEU A 289 14.52 -10.37 -4.48
N LEU A 290 13.64 -9.41 -4.78
CA LEU A 290 12.47 -9.66 -5.61
C LEU A 290 12.57 -9.06 -7.01
N TYR A 291 13.45 -8.09 -7.24
CA TYR A 291 13.57 -7.45 -8.54
C TYR A 291 14.03 -8.42 -9.64
N GLU A 292 13.31 -8.46 -10.76
CA GLU A 292 13.62 -9.27 -11.93
C GLU A 292 13.97 -8.39 -13.16
N PRO A 293 15.26 -8.30 -13.52
CA PRO A 293 15.69 -7.45 -14.64
C PRO A 293 15.08 -7.81 -16.00
N GLN A 294 14.66 -9.06 -16.20
CA GLN A 294 14.01 -9.48 -17.46
C GLN A 294 12.63 -8.83 -17.66
N ALA A 295 12.05 -8.27 -16.60
CA ALA A 295 10.82 -7.51 -16.67
C ALA A 295 11.03 -6.06 -17.17
N ASP A 296 12.26 -5.59 -17.35
CA ASP A 296 12.56 -4.22 -17.81
C ASP A 296 12.48 -4.07 -19.32
N ILE A 297 11.33 -4.39 -19.86
CA ILE A 297 11.06 -4.39 -21.31
C ILE A 297 10.86 -3.00 -21.92
N LEU A 298 10.84 -1.94 -21.11
CA LEU A 298 10.70 -0.55 -21.52
C LEU A 298 12.05 0.20 -21.55
N SER A 299 13.15 -0.51 -21.47
CA SER A 299 14.50 0.04 -21.53
C SER A 299 14.88 0.45 -22.96
N GLY A 300 15.91 1.30 -23.08
CA GLY A 300 16.48 1.71 -24.38
C GLY A 300 16.15 3.14 -24.80
N PRO A 301 16.79 3.60 -25.90
CA PRO A 301 16.67 4.99 -26.37
C PRO A 301 15.23 5.38 -26.71
N VAL A 302 14.81 6.55 -26.27
CA VAL A 302 13.44 7.07 -26.45
C VAL A 302 13.04 7.14 -27.95
N GLU A 303 13.93 7.60 -28.80
CA GLU A 303 13.66 7.74 -30.22
C GLU A 303 13.40 6.38 -30.89
N GLU A 304 14.13 5.34 -30.49
CA GLU A 304 13.89 3.98 -30.98
C GLU A 304 12.54 3.44 -30.51
N ARG A 305 12.19 3.67 -29.25
CA ARG A 305 10.89 3.28 -28.67
C ARG A 305 9.74 4.01 -29.35
N LEU A 306 9.86 5.32 -29.59
CA LEU A 306 8.87 6.11 -30.33
C LEU A 306 8.71 5.63 -31.77
N THR A 307 9.83 5.29 -32.44
CA THR A 307 9.80 4.73 -33.78
C THR A 307 9.06 3.40 -33.82
N GLN A 308 9.34 2.52 -32.84
CA GLN A 308 8.64 1.24 -32.69
C GLN A 308 7.16 1.44 -32.39
N ALA A 309 6.81 2.35 -31.47
CA ALA A 309 5.43 2.67 -31.13
C ALA A 309 4.62 3.16 -32.33
N ASN A 310 5.24 4.05 -33.14
CA ASN A 310 4.61 4.53 -34.38
C ASN A 310 4.44 3.41 -35.39
N ALA A 311 5.44 2.55 -35.58
CA ALA A 311 5.34 1.41 -36.51
C ALA A 311 4.20 0.47 -36.14
N ILE A 312 4.07 0.12 -34.86
CA ILE A 312 2.96 -0.69 -34.33
C ILE A 312 1.60 -0.05 -34.68
N LEU A 313 1.46 1.25 -34.44
CA LEU A 313 0.20 1.95 -34.69
C LEU A 313 -0.05 2.24 -36.18
N ASP A 314 0.98 2.40 -37.03
CA ASP A 314 0.84 2.56 -38.44
C ASP A 314 0.28 1.28 -39.14
N GLU A 315 0.57 0.10 -38.58
CA GLU A 315 -0.04 -1.15 -39.06
C GLU A 315 -1.54 -1.23 -38.79
N ARG A 316 -2.05 -0.52 -37.77
CA ARG A 316 -3.43 -0.58 -37.34
C ARG A 316 -4.26 0.63 -37.72
N PHE A 317 -3.66 1.82 -37.68
CA PHE A 317 -4.32 3.12 -37.88
C PHE A 317 -3.49 3.99 -38.78
N GLN A 318 -3.72 3.85 -40.09
CA GLN A 318 -2.96 4.56 -41.13
C GLN A 318 -3.38 6.02 -41.30
N ASP A 319 -4.67 6.31 -41.06
CA ASP A 319 -5.20 7.64 -41.24
C ASP A 319 -4.86 8.56 -40.06
N LYS A 320 -4.49 9.80 -40.39
CA LYS A 320 -4.23 10.87 -39.42
C LYS A 320 -4.92 12.16 -39.89
N ASP A 321 -5.34 12.96 -38.90
CA ASP A 321 -5.83 14.30 -39.20
C ASP A 321 -4.70 15.30 -39.47
N GLU A 322 -5.08 16.55 -39.78
CA GLU A 322 -4.13 17.64 -40.06
C GLU A 322 -3.21 17.99 -38.87
N SER A 323 -3.59 17.63 -37.65
CA SER A 323 -2.83 17.81 -36.40
C SER A 323 -1.94 16.63 -36.08
N GLY A 324 -1.96 15.56 -36.88
CA GLY A 324 -1.16 14.35 -36.70
C GLY A 324 -1.79 13.32 -35.74
N TYR A 325 -3.00 13.52 -35.29
CA TYR A 325 -3.70 12.51 -34.49
C TYR A 325 -4.25 11.38 -35.36
N ARG A 326 -4.09 10.14 -34.92
CA ARG A 326 -4.60 8.95 -35.63
C ARG A 326 -6.10 8.88 -35.56
N LEU A 327 -6.69 8.37 -36.65
CA LEU A 327 -8.13 8.20 -36.77
C LEU A 327 -8.51 6.71 -36.66
N TYR A 328 -9.57 6.44 -35.94
CA TYR A 328 -10.28 5.17 -35.92
C TYR A 328 -11.75 5.42 -36.26
N ASN A 329 -12.23 4.78 -37.34
CA ASN A 329 -13.55 5.02 -37.90
C ASN A 329 -13.86 6.50 -38.23
N GLY A 330 -12.83 7.26 -38.60
CA GLY A 330 -12.95 8.68 -38.93
C GLY A 330 -12.90 9.65 -37.74
N GLU A 331 -12.80 9.15 -36.53
CA GLU A 331 -12.67 9.94 -35.30
C GLU A 331 -11.26 9.83 -34.73
N ARG A 332 -10.76 10.87 -34.04
CA ARG A 332 -9.46 10.81 -33.34
C ARG A 332 -9.46 9.72 -32.32
N ILE A 333 -8.35 8.97 -32.27
CA ILE A 333 -8.09 8.07 -31.13
C ILE A 333 -7.88 8.95 -29.89
N HIS A 334 -8.86 8.94 -29.01
CA HIS A 334 -8.90 9.75 -27.81
C HIS A 334 -9.20 8.89 -26.58
N PHE A 335 -8.39 9.09 -25.53
CA PHE A 335 -8.61 8.45 -24.23
C PHE A 335 -8.70 9.48 -23.11
N GLN A 336 -9.50 9.15 -22.10
CA GLN A 336 -9.64 9.95 -20.90
C GLN A 336 -8.86 9.32 -19.74
N ILE A 337 -7.97 10.10 -19.10
CA ILE A 337 -7.35 9.71 -17.82
C ILE A 337 -8.18 10.26 -16.68
N VAL A 338 -8.78 9.36 -15.89
CA VAL A 338 -9.50 9.68 -14.66
C VAL A 338 -8.55 9.58 -13.49
N THR A 339 -8.24 10.70 -12.83
CA THR A 339 -7.32 10.72 -11.67
C THR A 339 -7.58 11.96 -10.80
N ALA A 340 -6.92 12.04 -9.64
CA ALA A 340 -6.99 13.22 -8.78
C ALA A 340 -6.46 14.47 -9.50
N ALA A 341 -7.04 15.64 -9.19
CA ALA A 341 -6.62 16.92 -9.77
C ALA A 341 -5.14 17.23 -9.49
N ALA A 342 -4.58 16.74 -8.40
CA ALA A 342 -3.15 16.87 -8.09
C ALA A 342 -2.22 16.24 -9.14
N ASN A 343 -2.71 15.32 -9.96
CA ASN A 343 -1.95 14.69 -11.04
C ASN A 343 -2.01 15.46 -12.38
N GLN A 344 -2.47 16.72 -12.38
CA GLN A 344 -2.61 17.50 -13.62
C GLN A 344 -1.30 17.63 -14.40
N ASP A 345 -0.18 17.88 -13.74
CA ASP A 345 1.14 18.03 -14.40
C ASP A 345 1.61 16.71 -15.01
N LEU A 346 1.37 15.60 -14.31
CA LEU A 346 1.62 14.24 -14.81
C LEU A 346 0.78 13.96 -16.06
N VAL A 347 -0.51 14.26 -16.03
CA VAL A 347 -1.39 14.04 -17.20
C VAL A 347 -0.99 14.95 -18.35
N SER A 348 -0.62 16.20 -18.09
CA SER A 348 -0.12 17.13 -19.11
C SER A 348 1.18 16.63 -19.76
N TYR A 349 2.04 15.96 -18.98
CA TYR A 349 3.21 15.27 -19.51
C TYR A 349 2.80 14.11 -20.43
N LEU A 350 1.90 13.23 -19.97
CA LEU A 350 1.41 12.08 -20.76
C LEU A 350 0.73 12.53 -22.06
N GLN A 351 -0.03 13.62 -22.03
CA GLN A 351 -0.63 14.22 -23.23
C GLN A 351 0.43 14.52 -24.29
N ARG A 352 1.54 15.18 -23.92
CA ARG A 352 2.63 15.50 -24.83
C ARG A 352 3.34 14.25 -25.38
N GLN A 353 3.54 13.23 -24.54
CA GLN A 353 4.19 11.99 -24.98
C GLN A 353 3.30 11.20 -25.95
N LEU A 354 2.01 11.05 -25.64
CA LEU A 354 1.08 10.28 -26.45
C LEU A 354 0.71 11.00 -27.76
N GLN A 355 0.79 12.33 -27.79
CA GLN A 355 0.69 13.09 -29.04
C GLN A 355 1.79 12.72 -30.05
N LYS A 356 3.01 12.40 -29.59
CA LYS A 356 4.13 11.97 -30.47
C LYS A 356 3.82 10.68 -31.25
N ILE A 357 2.87 9.88 -30.74
CA ILE A 357 2.38 8.66 -31.39
C ILE A 357 0.96 8.82 -31.97
N GLY A 358 0.45 10.05 -32.03
CA GLY A 358 -0.84 10.38 -32.60
C GLY A 358 -2.07 10.00 -31.79
N ILE A 359 -1.94 9.84 -30.45
CA ILE A 359 -3.04 9.56 -29.54
C ILE A 359 -3.36 10.83 -28.73
N GLU A 360 -4.63 11.22 -28.75
CA GLU A 360 -5.14 12.33 -27.94
C GLU A 360 -5.54 11.85 -26.53
N VAL A 361 -5.17 12.63 -25.49
CA VAL A 361 -5.52 12.30 -24.11
C VAL A 361 -6.07 13.52 -23.39
N THR A 362 -7.08 13.33 -22.55
CA THR A 362 -7.65 14.39 -21.70
C THR A 362 -7.69 13.96 -20.24
N LEU A 363 -7.63 14.96 -19.33
CA LEU A 363 -7.81 14.74 -17.89
C LEU A 363 -9.29 14.85 -17.54
N GLN A 364 -9.80 13.83 -16.87
CA GLN A 364 -11.02 13.91 -16.06
C GLN A 364 -10.62 13.98 -14.60
N ALA A 365 -10.60 15.18 -14.04
CA ALA A 365 -10.33 15.34 -12.62
C ALA A 365 -11.45 14.71 -11.80
N ALA A 366 -11.08 13.73 -10.97
CA ALA A 366 -11.96 13.12 -9.99
C ALA A 366 -11.77 13.79 -8.63
N GLY A 367 -12.80 13.76 -7.80
CA GLY A 367 -12.73 14.25 -6.42
C GLY A 367 -11.81 13.42 -5.54
N SER A 368 -11.96 13.53 -4.24
CA SER A 368 -11.11 12.80 -3.25
C SER A 368 -11.27 11.29 -3.24
N THR A 369 -12.32 10.75 -3.88
CA THR A 369 -12.62 9.32 -3.93
C THR A 369 -12.91 8.86 -5.37
N PRO A 370 -11.91 8.92 -6.28
CA PRO A 370 -12.11 8.49 -7.68
C PRO A 370 -12.50 7.02 -7.79
N GLU A 371 -12.04 6.17 -6.85
CA GLU A 371 -12.28 4.74 -6.83
C GLU A 371 -13.79 4.43 -6.80
N THR A 372 -14.54 5.06 -5.91
CA THR A 372 -15.97 4.77 -5.72
C THR A 372 -16.82 5.25 -6.88
N THR A 373 -16.46 6.39 -7.48
CA THR A 373 -17.29 7.03 -8.52
C THR A 373 -17.01 6.48 -9.91
N TYR A 374 -15.74 6.23 -10.23
CA TYR A 374 -15.33 5.90 -11.59
C TYR A 374 -14.74 4.49 -11.71
N LEU A 375 -13.80 4.12 -10.82
CA LEU A 375 -12.94 2.95 -11.03
C LEU A 375 -13.67 1.63 -10.79
N TYR A 376 -14.41 1.48 -9.71
CA TYR A 376 -15.20 0.25 -9.45
C TYR A 376 -16.28 0.02 -10.51
N ASN A 377 -16.83 1.08 -11.06
CA ASN A 377 -17.85 1.01 -12.10
C ASN A 377 -17.26 0.85 -13.51
N SER A 378 -15.94 0.80 -13.66
CA SER A 378 -15.22 0.77 -14.94
C SER A 378 -15.58 1.96 -15.85
N ASN A 379 -15.79 3.14 -15.25
CA ASN A 379 -16.20 4.35 -15.97
C ASN A 379 -15.00 5.27 -16.25
N PHE A 380 -13.98 4.71 -16.90
CA PHE A 380 -12.73 5.38 -17.27
C PHE A 380 -12.08 4.64 -18.44
N ASP A 381 -11.14 5.29 -19.15
CA ASP A 381 -10.27 4.64 -20.13
C ASP A 381 -8.94 4.27 -19.50
N MET A 382 -8.29 5.23 -18.88
CA MET A 382 -7.04 5.08 -18.16
C MET A 382 -7.13 5.75 -16.78
N THR A 383 -6.33 5.27 -15.84
CA THR A 383 -6.19 5.91 -14.51
C THR A 383 -4.74 5.82 -14.04
N VAL A 384 -4.39 6.67 -13.08
CA VAL A 384 -3.10 6.58 -12.36
C VAL A 384 -3.33 5.89 -11.03
N GLN A 385 -2.62 4.80 -10.78
CA GLN A 385 -2.75 3.99 -9.57
C GLN A 385 -1.37 3.68 -8.97
N PRO A 386 -1.15 3.87 -7.66
CA PRO A 386 0.03 3.37 -7.00
C PRO A 386 -0.04 1.85 -6.81
N VAL A 387 1.10 1.19 -6.97
CA VAL A 387 1.30 -0.24 -6.67
C VAL A 387 2.49 -0.36 -5.73
N ILE A 388 2.32 -1.07 -4.63
CA ILE A 388 3.39 -1.33 -3.66
C ILE A 388 3.48 -2.84 -3.47
N LEU A 389 4.51 -3.46 -4.06
CA LEU A 389 4.77 -4.89 -3.96
C LEU A 389 6.05 -5.11 -3.14
N SER A 390 6.02 -6.07 -2.24
CA SER A 390 7.16 -6.51 -1.43
C SER A 390 6.99 -7.98 -1.04
N MET A 391 8.02 -8.62 -0.53
CA MET A 391 7.94 -10.02 -0.07
C MET A 391 6.83 -10.23 0.97
N ALA A 392 6.60 -9.25 1.82
CA ALA A 392 5.60 -9.35 2.89
C ALA A 392 4.15 -9.32 2.37
N ASN A 393 3.89 -8.71 1.21
CA ASN A 393 2.52 -8.50 0.71
C ASN A 393 2.29 -8.97 -0.74
N ALA A 394 3.29 -9.55 -1.40
CA ALA A 394 3.23 -9.89 -2.83
C ALA A 394 1.98 -10.68 -3.22
N ASP A 395 1.59 -11.67 -2.43
CA ASP A 395 0.44 -12.51 -2.70
C ASP A 395 -0.90 -11.77 -2.61
N VAL A 396 -1.05 -10.87 -1.62
CA VAL A 396 -2.25 -10.03 -1.49
C VAL A 396 -2.29 -9.02 -2.64
N MET A 397 -1.18 -8.37 -2.91
CA MET A 397 -1.12 -7.28 -3.87
C MET A 397 -1.26 -7.78 -5.31
N TYR A 398 -0.61 -8.90 -5.69
CA TYR A 398 -0.83 -9.49 -7.01
C TYR A 398 -2.30 -9.90 -7.20
N LYS A 399 -2.92 -10.55 -6.19
CA LYS A 399 -4.35 -10.89 -6.25
C LYS A 399 -5.21 -9.63 -6.37
N ALA A 400 -4.97 -8.62 -5.54
CA ALA A 400 -5.75 -7.39 -5.52
C ALA A 400 -5.67 -6.60 -6.84
N HIS A 401 -4.50 -6.57 -7.48
CA HIS A 401 -4.26 -5.75 -8.66
C HIS A 401 -4.51 -6.45 -9.99
N PHE A 402 -4.50 -7.79 -10.04
CA PHE A 402 -4.58 -8.55 -11.30
C PHE A 402 -5.70 -9.57 -11.35
N VAL A 403 -6.27 -9.99 -10.21
CA VAL A 403 -7.40 -10.91 -10.20
C VAL A 403 -8.69 -10.16 -9.95
N THR A 404 -9.70 -10.39 -10.80
CA THR A 404 -11.01 -9.75 -10.66
C THR A 404 -11.77 -10.38 -9.51
N THR A 405 -12.01 -9.60 -8.45
CA THR A 405 -12.90 -9.93 -7.34
C THR A 405 -13.76 -8.70 -7.05
N GLU A 406 -14.84 -8.87 -6.29
CA GLU A 406 -15.63 -7.74 -5.81
C GLU A 406 -14.76 -6.81 -4.97
N HIS A 407 -14.79 -5.52 -5.24
CA HIS A 407 -13.98 -4.48 -4.57
C HIS A 407 -12.45 -4.67 -4.62
N SER A 408 -11.94 -5.40 -5.63
CA SER A 408 -10.47 -5.49 -5.82
C SER A 408 -9.89 -4.21 -6.41
N SER A 409 -8.59 -3.97 -6.18
CA SER A 409 -7.81 -2.90 -6.82
C SER A 409 -7.48 -3.20 -8.29
N ASN A 410 -8.03 -4.28 -8.86
CA ASN A 410 -7.99 -4.56 -10.30
C ASN A 410 -9.00 -3.66 -11.04
N TYR A 411 -8.73 -2.36 -11.02
CA TYR A 411 -9.60 -1.39 -11.69
C TYR A 411 -9.68 -1.62 -13.19
N GLY A 412 -8.59 -2.09 -13.81
CA GLY A 412 -8.54 -2.46 -15.23
C GLY A 412 -9.44 -3.63 -15.60
N LYS A 413 -9.99 -4.37 -14.61
CA LYS A 413 -10.82 -5.57 -14.82
C LYS A 413 -10.12 -6.63 -15.67
N ILE A 414 -8.82 -6.79 -15.42
CA ILE A 414 -7.96 -7.79 -16.05
C ILE A 414 -8.57 -9.18 -15.81
N GLN A 415 -8.72 -9.94 -16.90
CA GLN A 415 -9.19 -11.34 -16.91
C GLN A 415 -8.19 -12.15 -17.73
N ASP A 416 -7.13 -12.59 -17.06
CA ASP A 416 -6.02 -13.32 -17.65
C ASP A 416 -5.84 -14.61 -16.85
N GLU A 417 -6.12 -15.75 -17.50
CA GLU A 417 -6.11 -17.06 -16.85
C GLU A 417 -4.69 -17.47 -16.46
N GLU A 418 -3.70 -17.27 -17.34
CA GLU A 418 -2.30 -17.62 -17.08
C GLU A 418 -1.75 -16.86 -15.87
N LEU A 419 -1.97 -15.54 -15.85
CA LEU A 419 -1.57 -14.68 -14.75
C LEU A 419 -2.31 -15.07 -13.45
N THR A 420 -3.59 -15.35 -13.53
CA THR A 420 -4.41 -15.78 -12.37
C THR A 420 -3.92 -17.11 -11.79
N ASP A 421 -3.62 -18.08 -12.66
CA ASP A 421 -3.14 -19.40 -12.23
C ASP A 421 -1.76 -19.30 -11.57
N GLU A 422 -0.85 -18.50 -12.14
CA GLU A 422 0.48 -18.30 -11.55
C GLU A 422 0.41 -17.56 -10.22
N ILE A 423 -0.45 -16.55 -10.09
CA ILE A 423 -0.71 -15.86 -8.80
C ILE A 423 -1.20 -16.88 -7.75
N ASN A 424 -2.16 -17.72 -8.11
CA ASN A 424 -2.68 -18.74 -7.20
C ASN A 424 -1.63 -19.80 -6.85
N ALA A 425 -0.75 -20.16 -7.78
CA ALA A 425 0.34 -21.09 -7.53
C ALA A 425 1.40 -20.47 -6.60
N MET A 426 1.78 -19.21 -6.81
CA MET A 426 2.69 -18.47 -5.95
C MET A 426 2.14 -18.39 -4.51
N ARG A 427 0.86 -18.06 -4.34
CA ARG A 427 0.20 -17.98 -3.04
C ARG A 427 0.21 -19.30 -2.26
N LYS A 428 0.19 -20.43 -2.94
CA LYS A 428 0.23 -21.77 -2.33
C LYS A 428 1.64 -22.28 -2.06
N THR A 429 2.66 -21.59 -2.53
CA THR A 429 4.06 -22.05 -2.43
C THR A 429 4.63 -21.70 -1.06
N LEU A 430 4.93 -22.71 -0.25
CA LEU A 430 5.48 -22.55 1.11
C LEU A 430 7.00 -22.32 1.12
N ASN A 431 7.72 -22.97 0.21
CA ASN A 431 9.17 -22.80 0.11
C ASN A 431 9.50 -21.39 -0.39
N GLN A 432 10.29 -20.65 0.36
CA GLN A 432 10.60 -19.24 0.10
C GLN A 432 11.33 -19.04 -1.24
N GLU A 433 12.32 -19.86 -1.56
CA GLU A 433 13.09 -19.76 -2.81
C GLU A 433 12.17 -20.01 -4.03
N ALA A 434 11.36 -21.06 -3.95
CA ALA A 434 10.38 -21.36 -5.00
C ALA A 434 9.32 -20.25 -5.15
N ARG A 435 8.94 -19.61 -4.04
CA ARG A 435 8.01 -18.48 -4.06
C ARG A 435 8.64 -17.24 -4.71
N ILE A 436 9.90 -16.94 -4.40
CA ILE A 436 10.65 -15.86 -5.04
C ILE A 436 10.75 -16.12 -6.55
N ALA A 437 11.09 -17.34 -6.97
CA ALA A 437 11.15 -17.69 -8.39
C ALA A 437 9.81 -17.46 -9.11
N ARG A 438 8.67 -17.75 -8.46
CA ARG A 438 7.35 -17.44 -9.02
C ARG A 438 7.06 -15.94 -9.07
N ILE A 439 7.52 -15.17 -8.08
CA ILE A 439 7.40 -13.70 -8.10
C ILE A 439 8.22 -13.11 -9.25
N HIS A 440 9.42 -13.63 -9.51
CA HIS A 440 10.22 -13.23 -10.69
C HIS A 440 9.47 -13.56 -11.99
N HIS A 441 8.90 -14.76 -12.10
CA HIS A 441 8.11 -15.15 -13.28
C HIS A 441 6.87 -14.26 -13.46
N LEU A 442 6.14 -13.95 -12.38
CA LEU A 442 5.00 -13.04 -12.40
C LEU A 442 5.37 -11.63 -12.89
N GLN A 443 6.56 -11.12 -12.55
CA GLN A 443 7.03 -9.84 -13.05
C GLN A 443 7.17 -9.85 -14.57
N VAL A 444 7.76 -10.90 -15.13
CA VAL A 444 7.93 -11.04 -16.59
C VAL A 444 6.57 -11.16 -17.28
N LEU A 445 5.68 -12.01 -16.79
CA LEU A 445 4.32 -12.15 -17.33
C LEU A 445 3.57 -10.82 -17.28
N THR A 446 3.59 -10.13 -16.13
CA THR A 446 2.92 -8.85 -15.96
C THR A 446 3.45 -7.78 -16.90
N ALA A 447 4.77 -7.69 -17.07
CA ALA A 447 5.42 -6.75 -17.95
C ALA A 447 5.01 -6.96 -19.42
N GLN A 448 5.01 -8.21 -19.87
CA GLN A 448 4.69 -8.57 -21.26
C GLN A 448 3.25 -8.27 -21.66
N GLN A 449 2.32 -8.17 -20.72
CA GLN A 449 0.89 -7.91 -20.98
C GLN A 449 0.54 -6.42 -21.05
N TYR A 450 1.41 -5.52 -20.60
CA TYR A 450 1.21 -4.07 -20.60
C TYR A 450 -0.12 -3.62 -19.97
N TYR A 451 -0.66 -4.35 -18.99
CA TYR A 451 -1.88 -3.96 -18.29
C TYR A 451 -1.70 -2.72 -17.42
N LYS A 452 -0.51 -2.56 -16.88
CA LYS A 452 -0.09 -1.43 -16.05
C LYS A 452 1.29 -0.97 -16.53
N ILE A 453 1.39 0.31 -16.83
CA ILE A 453 2.65 0.92 -17.30
C ILE A 453 3.28 1.66 -16.14
N PRO A 454 4.50 1.30 -15.70
CA PRO A 454 5.19 2.03 -14.66
C PRO A 454 5.53 3.43 -15.16
N LEU A 455 5.19 4.44 -14.37
CA LEU A 455 5.49 5.84 -14.66
C LEU A 455 6.76 6.28 -13.91
N TYR A 456 6.82 5.99 -12.63
CA TYR A 456 7.96 6.29 -11.77
C TYR A 456 7.80 5.60 -10.40
N SER A 457 8.91 5.47 -9.68
CA SER A 457 8.90 5.22 -8.24
C SER A 457 9.19 6.53 -7.51
N SER A 458 8.23 6.99 -6.69
CA SER A 458 8.40 8.23 -5.91
C SER A 458 9.39 8.01 -4.77
N ASN A 459 10.26 8.98 -4.53
CA ASN A 459 10.99 9.02 -3.28
C ASN A 459 10.09 9.51 -2.13
N VAL A 460 10.42 9.11 -0.93
CA VAL A 460 9.80 9.62 0.30
C VAL A 460 10.61 10.83 0.76
N LEU A 461 10.03 12.00 0.56
CA LEU A 461 10.62 13.26 1.00
C LEU A 461 10.11 13.57 2.41
N SER A 462 11.02 13.83 3.33
CA SER A 462 10.65 14.27 4.67
C SER A 462 11.68 15.26 5.21
N VAL A 463 11.28 16.03 6.21
CA VAL A 463 12.09 17.14 6.72
C VAL A 463 12.07 17.18 8.23
N ALA A 464 13.22 17.58 8.81
CA ALA A 464 13.39 17.71 10.24
C ALA A 464 14.32 18.90 10.58
N ARG A 465 14.20 19.42 11.79
CA ARG A 465 15.09 20.46 12.31
C ARG A 465 16.35 19.87 12.92
N THR A 466 17.49 20.50 12.66
CA THR A 466 18.80 20.06 13.18
C THR A 466 19.35 20.91 14.32
N ASP A 467 18.70 22.03 14.63
CA ASP A 467 19.12 22.92 15.72
C ASP A 467 18.69 22.43 17.12
N ARG A 468 17.73 21.51 17.21
CA ARG A 468 17.26 20.91 18.47
C ARG A 468 17.57 19.44 18.62
N PHE A 469 17.56 18.70 17.53
CA PHE A 469 17.85 17.27 17.51
C PHE A 469 18.75 16.89 16.34
N THR A 470 19.55 15.83 16.55
CA THR A 470 20.35 15.14 15.52
C THR A 470 20.16 13.64 15.64
N GLY A 471 20.74 12.85 14.74
CA GLY A 471 20.61 11.39 14.76
C GLY A 471 19.46 10.88 13.91
N TYR A 472 18.97 11.71 12.98
CA TYR A 472 17.95 11.28 12.01
C TYR A 472 18.50 10.18 11.10
N VAL A 473 17.71 9.12 10.92
CA VAL A 473 18.05 7.97 10.09
C VAL A 473 17.16 7.94 8.86
N VAL A 474 17.80 7.91 7.69
CA VAL A 474 17.11 7.73 6.41
C VAL A 474 16.91 6.24 6.19
N SER A 475 15.67 5.83 5.98
CA SER A 475 15.29 4.44 5.67
C SER A 475 14.42 4.41 4.43
N ASP A 476 14.62 3.41 3.58
CA ASP A 476 13.87 3.25 2.35
C ASP A 476 12.37 3.10 2.64
N GLY A 477 11.55 3.82 1.87
CA GLY A 477 10.10 3.81 2.01
C GLY A 477 9.53 4.50 3.24
N GLN A 478 10.37 5.15 4.07
CA GLN A 478 9.96 5.77 5.33
C GLN A 478 10.32 7.26 5.39
N THR A 479 9.54 8.02 6.15
CA THR A 479 9.92 9.37 6.57
C THR A 479 11.03 9.32 7.62
N VAL A 480 11.61 10.46 7.94
CA VAL A 480 12.59 10.56 9.05
C VAL A 480 11.98 10.32 10.43
N PHE A 481 10.66 10.33 10.54
CA PHE A 481 9.96 9.90 11.74
C PHE A 481 9.77 8.38 11.71
N ASN A 482 10.82 7.64 12.03
CA ASN A 482 10.85 6.18 12.02
C ASN A 482 11.49 5.62 13.30
N ASN A 483 11.37 4.32 13.51
CA ASN A 483 11.88 3.64 14.69
C ASN A 483 13.39 3.84 14.88
N GLU A 484 14.17 3.80 13.80
CA GLU A 484 15.63 3.96 13.90
C GLU A 484 16.00 5.40 14.30
N THR A 485 15.30 6.40 13.77
CA THR A 485 15.45 7.79 14.25
C THR A 485 15.15 7.89 15.74
N LEU A 486 14.02 7.37 16.22
CA LEU A 486 13.64 7.47 17.63
C LEU A 486 14.63 6.76 18.57
N LYS A 487 15.32 5.71 18.11
CA LYS A 487 16.41 5.05 18.85
C LYS A 487 17.70 5.88 18.92
N ASN A 488 17.97 6.65 17.85
CA ASN A 488 19.24 7.34 17.66
C ASN A 488 19.17 8.85 17.91
N LEU A 489 17.99 9.40 18.17
CA LEU A 489 17.79 10.84 18.34
C LEU A 489 18.60 11.37 19.52
N VAL A 490 19.31 12.47 19.29
CA VAL A 490 20.14 13.16 20.29
C VAL A 490 19.73 14.61 20.34
N GLN A 491 19.41 15.10 21.55
CA GLN A 491 19.12 16.50 21.75
C GLN A 491 20.40 17.32 21.58
N VAL A 492 20.33 18.38 20.79
CA VAL A 492 21.42 19.37 20.67
C VAL A 492 21.38 20.24 21.93
N THR A 493 22.38 20.06 22.77
CA THR A 493 22.59 20.97 23.90
C THR A 493 23.23 22.25 23.35
N GLY A 494 22.49 23.35 23.36
CA GLY A 494 23.04 24.66 22.95
C GLY A 494 24.27 25.03 23.81
N GLU A 495 25.35 25.45 23.12
CA GLU A 495 26.47 26.11 23.79
C GLU A 495 26.04 27.48 24.36
#